data_b64761183bc07fc3c956414cd3754994
#
_entry.id   b64761183bc07fc3c956414cd3754994
#
_cell.length_a   1.000
_cell.length_b   1.000
_cell.length_c   1.000
_cell.angle_alpha   90.00
_cell.angle_beta   90.00
_cell.angle_gamma   90.00
#
_symmetry.space_group_name_H-M   'P 1'
#
loop_
_entity.id
_entity.type
_entity.pdbx_description
1 polymer ?
#
loop_
_entity_poly.entity_id
_entity_poly.type
_entity_poly.pdbx_seq_one_letter_code
_entity_poly.pdbx_strand_id
1 'polypeptide(L)'
;MHTTLPARVTVMKMDGNWGADPWRCWEISPADEELKRQLITTWNLAPNPKAFNGVASGGQIYCQFDNLRESFSGSDSQSYRAVGIDATKDVMFVYFYNG
;
A
#
# COMPACT_ATOMS: atom_id res chain seq x y z
N MET A 1 9.38 7.36 -2.50
CA MET A 1 9.28 6.74 -1.19
C MET A 1 10.67 6.44 -0.68
N HIS A 2 11.01 6.94 0.50
CA HIS A 2 12.35 6.79 1.06
C HIS A 2 12.37 5.94 2.34
N THR A 3 11.32 5.17 2.56
CA THR A 3 11.25 4.28 3.71
C THR A 3 12.18 3.08 3.49
N THR A 4 13.11 2.88 4.39
CA THR A 4 13.99 1.71 4.36
C THR A 4 13.23 0.53 4.96
N LEU A 5 13.11 -0.55 4.19
CA LEU A 5 12.47 -1.76 4.69
C LEU A 5 13.39 -2.48 5.66
N PRO A 6 12.85 -2.96 6.79
CA PRO A 6 13.63 -3.79 7.70
C PRO A 6 13.98 -5.12 7.04
N ALA A 7 15.10 -5.71 7.47
CA ALA A 7 15.59 -6.97 6.91
C ALA A 7 14.62 -8.14 7.10
N ARG A 8 13.72 -8.04 8.07
CA ARG A 8 12.76 -9.10 8.39
C ARG A 8 11.57 -9.18 7.43
N VAL A 9 11.41 -8.21 6.51
CA VAL A 9 10.33 -8.22 5.53
C VAL A 9 10.89 -8.36 4.13
N THR A 10 10.08 -8.91 3.24
CA THR A 10 10.43 -9.13 1.84
C THR A 10 9.33 -8.58 0.94
N VAL A 11 9.71 -7.87 -0.10
CA VAL A 11 8.77 -7.46 -1.14
C VAL A 11 8.51 -8.68 -2.02
N MET A 12 7.29 -9.19 -1.98
CA MET A 12 6.88 -10.39 -2.72
C MET A 12 6.46 -10.03 -4.13
N LYS A 13 5.79 -8.89 -4.30
CA LYS A 13 5.32 -8.42 -5.59
C LYS A 13 5.40 -6.90 -5.63
N MET A 14 5.65 -6.37 -6.81
CA MET A 14 5.63 -4.93 -7.05
C MET A 14 5.02 -4.69 -8.41
N ASP A 15 4.16 -3.68 -8.49
CA ASP A 15 3.57 -3.27 -9.76
C ASP A 15 3.54 -1.74 -9.80
N GLY A 16 3.46 -1.18 -10.99
CA GLY A 16 3.44 0.25 -11.12
C GLY A 16 3.38 0.73 -12.55
N ASN A 17 3.14 2.01 -12.70
CA ASN A 17 3.11 2.70 -13.98
C ASN A 17 3.90 4.00 -13.87
N TRP A 18 4.78 4.25 -14.83
CA TRP A 18 5.61 5.46 -14.89
C TRP A 18 5.08 6.50 -15.86
N GLY A 19 3.83 6.35 -16.33
CA GLY A 19 3.23 7.29 -17.25
C GLY A 19 2.86 8.63 -16.61
N ALA A 20 1.84 9.31 -17.17
CA ALA A 20 1.42 10.63 -16.71
C ALA A 20 0.91 10.62 -15.27
N ASP A 21 0.34 9.50 -14.84
CA ASP A 21 -0.18 9.33 -13.49
C ASP A 21 0.55 8.15 -12.82
N PRO A 22 1.79 8.35 -12.34
CA PRO A 22 2.58 7.26 -11.79
C PRO A 22 1.97 6.71 -10.50
N TRP A 23 1.97 5.39 -10.39
CA TRP A 23 1.51 4.71 -9.19
C TRP A 23 2.39 3.50 -8.91
N ARG A 24 2.40 3.04 -7.67
CA ARG A 24 3.12 1.85 -7.25
C ARG A 24 2.33 1.09 -6.23
N CYS A 25 2.44 -0.24 -6.29
CA CYS A 25 1.90 -1.15 -5.29
C CYS A 25 2.96 -2.17 -4.91
N TRP A 26 3.10 -2.41 -3.62
CA TRP A 26 4.00 -3.44 -3.09
C TRP A 26 3.20 -4.41 -2.24
N GLU A 27 3.45 -5.70 -2.43
CA GLU A 27 2.98 -6.74 -1.52
C GLU A 27 4.19 -7.19 -0.69
N ILE A 28 4.12 -7.02 0.61
CA ILE A 28 5.22 -7.21 1.54
C ILE A 28 4.86 -8.31 2.53
N SER A 29 5.77 -9.24 2.76
CA SER A 29 5.58 -10.34 3.71
C SER A 29 6.76 -10.37 4.70
N PRO A 30 6.49 -10.62 5.99
CA PRO A 30 5.19 -10.71 6.65
C PRO A 30 4.50 -9.35 6.79
N ALA A 31 3.25 -9.37 7.24
CA ALA A 31 2.50 -8.15 7.58
C ALA A 31 3.04 -7.59 8.89
N ASP A 32 4.12 -6.86 8.83
CA ASP A 32 4.89 -6.40 9.98
C ASP A 32 4.20 -5.23 10.68
N GLU A 33 3.84 -5.42 11.95
CA GLU A 33 3.09 -4.44 12.72
C GLU A 33 3.88 -3.15 12.93
N GLU A 34 5.18 -3.26 13.15
CA GLU A 34 6.03 -2.09 13.35
C GLU A 34 6.17 -1.28 12.05
N LEU A 35 6.38 -1.95 10.93
CA LEU A 35 6.44 -1.27 9.63
C LEU A 35 5.10 -0.60 9.31
N LYS A 36 4.00 -1.27 9.59
CA LYS A 36 2.67 -0.68 9.42
C LYS A 36 2.55 0.62 10.21
N ARG A 37 2.92 0.62 11.48
CA ARG A 37 2.86 1.81 12.32
C ARG A 37 3.77 2.93 11.82
N GLN A 38 4.96 2.58 11.35
CA GLN A 38 5.89 3.55 10.79
C GLN A 38 5.29 4.24 9.57
N LEU A 39 4.68 3.48 8.67
CA LEU A 39 4.06 4.04 7.47
C LEU A 39 2.85 4.91 7.81
N ILE A 40 2.01 4.46 8.73
CA ILE A 40 0.85 5.23 9.18
C ILE A 40 1.30 6.58 9.76
N THR A 41 2.34 6.57 10.57
CA THR A 41 2.87 7.78 11.19
C THR A 41 3.55 8.69 10.17
N THR A 42 4.43 8.12 9.34
CA THR A 42 5.22 8.87 8.36
C THR A 42 4.33 9.54 7.32
N TRP A 43 3.30 8.84 6.88
CA TRP A 43 2.39 9.33 5.83
C TRP A 43 1.12 9.95 6.38
N ASN A 44 0.98 10.00 7.71
CA ASN A 44 -0.21 10.55 8.36
C ASN A 44 -1.50 9.90 7.86
N LEU A 45 -1.53 8.56 7.88
CA LEU A 45 -2.66 7.78 7.41
C LEU A 45 -3.73 7.64 8.49
N ALA A 46 -4.98 7.51 8.07
CA ALA A 46 -6.11 7.27 8.96
C ALA A 46 -6.85 6.02 8.50
N PRO A 47 -7.54 5.30 9.42
CA PRO A 47 -8.35 4.15 9.03
C PRO A 47 -9.38 4.53 7.98
N ASN A 48 -9.43 3.76 6.91
CA ASN A 48 -10.37 3.98 5.82
C ASN A 48 -10.72 2.64 5.17
N PRO A 49 -11.93 2.10 5.38
CA PRO A 49 -12.32 0.83 4.78
C PRO A 49 -12.39 0.88 3.25
N LYS A 50 -12.40 2.07 2.66
CA LYS A 50 -12.44 2.26 1.21
C LYS A 50 -11.09 2.66 0.63
N ALA A 51 -10.00 2.47 1.38
CA ALA A 51 -8.67 2.95 0.98
C ALA A 51 -8.23 2.42 -0.38
N PHE A 52 -8.60 1.20 -0.72
CA PHE A 52 -8.20 0.55 -1.98
C PHE A 52 -9.33 0.48 -3.01
N ASN A 53 -10.46 1.12 -2.76
CA ASN A 53 -11.55 1.16 -3.72
C ASN A 53 -11.12 1.93 -4.97
N GLY A 54 -11.31 1.31 -6.14
CA GLY A 54 -10.95 1.93 -7.41
C GLY A 54 -9.48 1.85 -7.78
N VAL A 55 -8.61 1.42 -6.88
CA VAL A 55 -7.18 1.32 -7.16
C VAL A 55 -6.90 0.32 -8.28
N ALA A 56 -7.66 -0.76 -8.34
CA ALA A 56 -7.49 -1.81 -9.33
C ALA A 56 -8.22 -1.55 -10.64
N SER A 57 -8.89 -0.42 -10.81
CA SER A 57 -9.83 -0.20 -11.90
C SER A 57 -9.18 0.16 -13.23
N GLY A 58 -7.90 0.41 -13.29
CA GLY A 58 -7.27 0.94 -14.49
C GLY A 58 -6.23 0.07 -15.15
N GLY A 59 -6.08 -1.20 -14.78
CA GLY A 59 -5.06 -2.00 -15.42
C GLY A 59 -4.77 -3.32 -14.72
N GLN A 60 -3.72 -4.00 -15.20
CA GLN A 60 -3.25 -5.23 -14.60
C GLN A 60 -2.44 -4.88 -13.35
N ILE A 61 -2.96 -5.25 -12.20
CA ILE A 61 -2.28 -5.08 -10.92
C ILE A 61 -1.95 -6.47 -10.37
N TYR A 62 -0.67 -6.70 -10.12
CA TYR A 62 -0.22 -7.96 -9.54
C TYR A 62 -0.49 -8.04 -8.04
N CYS A 63 -0.59 -6.89 -7.37
CA CYS A 63 -1.03 -6.87 -5.98
C CYS A 63 -2.53 -7.09 -5.91
N GLN A 64 -2.96 -8.06 -5.12
CA GLN A 64 -4.39 -8.40 -4.96
C GLN A 64 -4.82 -8.06 -3.55
N PHE A 65 -5.62 -7.00 -3.41
CA PHE A 65 -6.06 -6.49 -2.12
C PHE A 65 -7.58 -6.50 -2.00
N ASP A 66 -8.19 -7.60 -2.36
CA ASP A 66 -9.64 -7.79 -2.30
C ASP A 66 -10.13 -8.42 -0.99
N ASN A 67 -9.23 -8.75 -0.08
CA ASN A 67 -9.55 -9.44 1.17
C ASN A 67 -8.78 -8.80 2.33
N LEU A 68 -9.05 -7.53 2.62
CA LEU A 68 -8.35 -6.78 3.65
C LEU A 68 -9.11 -6.81 4.97
N ARG A 69 -8.40 -7.03 6.09
CA ARG A 69 -8.96 -6.88 7.43
C ARG A 69 -8.79 -5.47 7.98
N GLU A 70 -7.80 -4.74 7.51
CA GLU A 70 -7.54 -3.37 7.89
C GLU A 70 -7.06 -2.60 6.68
N SER A 71 -7.43 -1.34 6.58
CA SER A 71 -6.88 -0.45 5.57
C SER A 71 -6.84 0.98 6.07
N PHE A 72 -5.85 1.72 5.61
CA PHE A 72 -5.55 3.08 6.01
C PHE A 72 -5.19 3.88 4.77
N SER A 73 -5.52 5.15 4.75
CA SER A 73 -5.16 6.02 3.65
C SER A 73 -4.92 7.44 4.08
N GLY A 74 -4.21 8.18 3.24
CA GLY A 74 -3.99 9.60 3.39
C GLY A 74 -3.65 10.20 2.05
N SER A 75 -3.93 11.49 1.90
CA SER A 75 -3.63 12.19 0.66
C SER A 75 -3.19 13.61 0.97
N ASP A 76 -2.38 14.17 0.09
CA ASP A 76 -2.07 15.59 0.04
C ASP A 76 -2.49 16.14 -1.32
N SER A 77 -2.01 17.34 -1.66
CA SER A 77 -2.42 18.00 -2.91
C SER A 77 -1.95 17.25 -4.17
N GLN A 78 -1.00 16.34 -4.06
CA GLN A 78 -0.37 15.71 -5.22
C GLN A 78 -0.27 14.20 -5.14
N SER A 79 -0.53 13.59 -3.98
CA SER A 79 -0.32 12.16 -3.83
C SER A 79 -1.40 11.52 -2.97
N TYR A 80 -1.59 10.22 -3.20
CA TYR A 80 -2.45 9.36 -2.40
C TYR A 80 -1.64 8.16 -1.95
N ARG A 81 -1.79 7.78 -0.68
CA ARG A 81 -1.06 6.66 -0.09
C ARG A 81 -2.01 5.80 0.69
N ALA A 82 -1.81 4.50 0.62
CA ALA A 82 -2.65 3.55 1.36
C ALA A 82 -1.83 2.36 1.83
N VAL A 83 -2.26 1.80 2.95
CA VAL A 83 -1.71 0.58 3.52
C VAL A 83 -2.87 -0.34 3.85
N GLY A 84 -2.76 -1.61 3.47
CA GLY A 84 -3.77 -2.61 3.77
C GLY A 84 -3.15 -3.89 4.30
N ILE A 85 -3.86 -4.57 5.20
CA ILE A 85 -3.43 -5.85 5.77
C ILE A 85 -4.41 -6.91 5.29
N ASP A 86 -3.88 -7.99 4.68
CA ASP A 86 -4.71 -9.09 4.22
C ASP A 86 -5.32 -9.83 5.41
N ALA A 87 -6.57 -10.32 5.24
CA ALA A 87 -7.29 -11.00 6.30
C ALA A 87 -6.86 -12.44 6.51
N THR A 88 -6.29 -13.07 5.49
CA THR A 88 -5.95 -14.50 5.53
C THR A 88 -4.47 -14.78 5.27
N LYS A 89 -3.82 -13.98 4.48
CA LYS A 89 -2.38 -14.11 4.18
C LYS A 89 -1.59 -13.17 5.07
N ASP A 90 -0.39 -13.57 5.43
CA ASP A 90 0.50 -12.73 6.23
C ASP A 90 1.24 -11.75 5.32
N VAL A 91 0.47 -10.86 4.70
CA VAL A 91 1.01 -9.85 3.78
C VAL A 91 0.39 -8.48 4.05
N MET A 92 1.17 -7.47 3.73
CA MET A 92 0.77 -6.07 3.78
C MET A 92 0.92 -5.46 2.40
N PHE A 93 -0.09 -4.70 1.97
CA PHE A 93 -0.06 -3.96 0.72
C PHE A 93 0.23 -2.50 0.99
N VAL A 94 1.14 -1.94 0.21
CA VAL A 94 1.47 -0.51 0.26
C VAL A 94 1.23 0.06 -1.12
N TYR A 95 0.44 1.12 -1.18
CA TYR A 95 0.07 1.77 -2.45
C TYR A 95 0.44 3.24 -2.41
N PHE A 96 0.98 3.72 -3.51
CA PHE A 96 1.34 5.12 -3.69
C PHE A 96 0.90 5.57 -5.08
N TYR A 97 0.22 6.70 -5.14
CA TYR A 97 -0.21 7.34 -6.39
C TYR A 97 0.22 8.79 -6.36
N ASN A 98 0.83 9.25 -7.44
CA ASN A 98 1.27 10.63 -7.59
C ASN A 98 0.67 11.18 -8.90
N GLY A 99 -0.41 11.91 -8.77
CA GLY A 99 -1.14 12.41 -9.93
C GLY A 99 -1.40 13.89 -9.92
#